data_26f4c5e495b18d1ab41dae9231ce97d8
#
_entry.id   26f4c5e495b18d1ab41dae9231ce97d8
#
_cell.length_a   1.000
_cell.length_b   1.000
_cell.length_c   1.000
_cell.angle_alpha   90.00
_cell.angle_beta   90.00
_cell.angle_gamma   90.00
#
_symmetry.space_group_name_H-M   'P 1'
#
loop_
_entity.id
_entity.type
_entity.pdbx_description
1 polymer ?
#
loop_
_entity_poly.entity_id
_entity_poly.type
_entity_poly.pdbx_seq_one_letter_code
_entity_poly.pdbx_strand_id
1 'polypeptide(L)'
;METLSFEFDKRQMGCKKTGTGPVVILLHGFGEDHHIFSSTVAALEKNYTVYTPDLPGTGMSFIQTFPSNFSIEYLADSIAALIQHEKIDNCIMLGHSMGGYTTMAFAKKYPQFIKGFGLLHSTALPDTPIKIENRLRGISFIEKMSAAKFLETTIPNLFGTYTKENQYQLIDAFIEKSAAHSADALIAYYHAMIQRPGLTSVLENTQLPVLFILGAEDIAVALDDTLPQTKMPNTAYLYVLENCGHMGMLEQPNLFNNAILDFLDKVNA
;
A
#
# COMPACT_ATOMS: atom_id res chain seq x y z
N MET A 1 11.34 11.68 -13.95
CA MET A 1 10.42 11.64 -12.78
C MET A 1 10.23 13.05 -12.26
N GLU A 2 9.00 13.53 -12.23
CA GLU A 2 8.57 14.84 -11.75
C GLU A 2 8.17 14.74 -10.28
N THR A 3 8.42 15.82 -9.50
CA THR A 3 7.91 15.93 -8.13
C THR A 3 6.74 16.89 -8.14
N LEU A 4 5.57 16.41 -7.75
CA LEU A 4 4.35 17.19 -7.62
C LEU A 4 4.08 17.54 -6.17
N SER A 5 3.45 18.69 -5.96
CA SER A 5 2.90 19.10 -4.67
C SER A 5 1.45 19.51 -4.86
N PHE A 6 0.56 19.00 -4.02
CA PHE A 6 -0.86 19.34 -4.03
C PHE A 6 -1.36 19.62 -2.61
N GLU A 7 -2.45 20.36 -2.51
CA GLU A 7 -3.03 20.69 -1.22
C GLU A 7 -4.10 19.68 -0.81
N PHE A 8 -4.02 19.20 0.43
CA PHE A 8 -5.07 18.43 1.08
C PHE A 8 -5.18 18.85 2.55
N ASP A 9 -6.39 19.17 3.01
CA ASP A 9 -6.69 19.59 4.39
C ASP A 9 -5.74 20.71 4.88
N LYS A 10 -5.52 21.74 4.02
CA LYS A 10 -4.63 22.89 4.27
C LYS A 10 -3.15 22.49 4.47
N ARG A 11 -2.75 21.33 4.02
CA ARG A 11 -1.38 20.81 4.08
C ARG A 11 -0.85 20.49 2.69
N GLN A 12 0.46 20.65 2.52
CA GLN A 12 1.11 20.26 1.28
C GLN A 12 1.43 18.77 1.31
N MET A 13 0.97 18.05 0.29
CA MET A 13 1.24 16.64 0.06
C MET A 13 2.15 16.47 -1.15
N GLY A 14 3.02 15.48 -1.11
CA GLY A 14 3.97 15.19 -2.18
C GLY A 14 3.61 13.92 -2.96
N CYS A 15 3.93 13.95 -4.26
CA CYS A 15 3.75 12.81 -5.14
C CYS A 15 4.86 12.78 -6.20
N LYS A 16 5.33 11.61 -6.56
CA LYS A 16 6.16 11.44 -7.76
C LYS A 16 5.29 11.03 -8.93
N LYS A 17 5.59 11.60 -10.10
CA LYS A 17 4.92 11.31 -11.38
C LYS A 17 5.96 11.00 -12.44
N THR A 18 5.72 9.97 -13.23
CA THR A 18 6.59 9.63 -14.35
C THR A 18 5.80 8.93 -15.46
N GLY A 19 6.39 8.87 -16.65
CA GLY A 19 5.82 8.17 -17.79
C GLY A 19 4.66 8.89 -18.48
N THR A 20 4.07 8.21 -19.47
CA THR A 20 2.92 8.68 -20.25
C THR A 20 2.03 7.52 -20.61
N GLY A 21 0.72 7.75 -20.73
CA GLY A 21 -0.28 6.71 -21.03
C GLY A 21 -1.37 6.61 -19.97
N PRO A 22 -2.10 5.49 -19.89
CA PRO A 22 -3.12 5.27 -18.87
C PRO A 22 -2.56 5.45 -17.47
N VAL A 23 -3.39 5.99 -16.57
CA VAL A 23 -2.95 6.36 -15.22
C VAL A 23 -2.96 5.16 -14.27
N VAL A 24 -1.84 4.97 -13.57
CA VAL A 24 -1.67 4.01 -12.47
C VAL A 24 -1.25 4.77 -11.21
N ILE A 25 -1.95 4.53 -10.10
CA ILE A 25 -1.59 5.09 -8.78
C ILE A 25 -1.14 3.93 -7.89
N LEU A 26 0.07 4.03 -7.33
CA LEU A 26 0.65 3.03 -6.43
C LEU A 26 0.70 3.60 -5.02
N LEU A 27 0.02 2.94 -4.06
CA LEU A 27 -0.09 3.37 -2.67
C LEU A 27 0.77 2.47 -1.78
N HIS A 28 1.72 3.08 -1.08
CA HIS A 28 2.64 2.38 -0.18
C HIS A 28 1.99 1.96 1.14
N GLY A 29 2.66 1.07 1.89
CA GLY A 29 2.23 0.53 3.17
C GLY A 29 2.74 1.30 4.39
N PHE A 30 2.61 0.67 5.55
CA PHE A 30 3.07 1.17 6.84
C PHE A 30 4.60 1.13 6.94
N GLY A 31 5.21 2.24 7.36
CA GLY A 31 6.67 2.34 7.46
C GLY A 31 7.39 2.41 6.11
N GLU A 32 6.66 2.81 5.07
CA GLU A 32 7.11 2.94 3.69
C GLU A 32 6.88 4.36 3.18
N ASP A 33 7.40 4.64 1.99
CA ASP A 33 7.13 5.81 1.16
C ASP A 33 7.12 5.42 -0.32
N HIS A 34 7.05 6.41 -1.23
CA HIS A 34 7.02 6.18 -2.68
C HIS A 34 8.18 5.33 -3.21
N HIS A 35 9.34 5.29 -2.54
CA HIS A 35 10.51 4.56 -3.00
C HIS A 35 10.30 3.03 -2.99
N ILE A 36 9.33 2.52 -2.23
CA ILE A 36 9.05 1.08 -2.21
C ILE A 36 8.71 0.53 -3.59
N PHE A 37 8.15 1.35 -4.46
CA PHE A 37 7.76 0.99 -5.81
C PHE A 37 8.79 1.33 -6.90
N SER A 38 10.05 1.66 -6.55
CA SER A 38 11.05 2.10 -7.54
C SER A 38 11.22 1.13 -8.70
N SER A 39 11.27 -0.18 -8.43
CA SER A 39 11.35 -1.23 -9.46
C SER A 39 10.07 -1.30 -10.30
N THR A 40 8.91 -1.19 -9.67
CA THR A 40 7.61 -1.21 -10.35
C THR A 40 7.43 0.02 -11.24
N VAL A 41 7.80 1.20 -10.75
CA VAL A 41 7.78 2.43 -11.55
C VAL A 41 8.64 2.28 -12.81
N ALA A 42 9.87 1.77 -12.70
CA ALA A 42 10.76 1.54 -13.83
C ALA A 42 10.19 0.55 -14.86
N ALA A 43 9.40 -0.43 -14.41
CA ALA A 43 8.72 -1.38 -15.29
C ALA A 43 7.52 -0.75 -16.03
N LEU A 44 6.81 0.19 -15.39
CA LEU A 44 5.56 0.75 -15.91
C LEU A 44 5.74 2.05 -16.72
N GLU A 45 6.73 2.89 -16.40
CA GLU A 45 6.85 4.27 -16.91
C GLU A 45 6.94 4.42 -18.44
N LYS A 46 7.24 3.34 -19.15
CA LYS A 46 7.30 3.37 -20.63
C LYS A 46 5.91 3.44 -21.26
N ASN A 47 4.90 2.87 -20.62
CA ASN A 47 3.57 2.68 -21.21
C ASN A 47 2.45 3.29 -20.36
N TYR A 48 2.75 3.73 -19.14
CA TYR A 48 1.77 4.23 -18.16
C TYR A 48 2.24 5.54 -17.55
N THR A 49 1.28 6.41 -17.20
CA THR A 49 1.53 7.53 -16.29
C THR A 49 1.41 7.02 -14.87
N VAL A 50 2.52 6.95 -14.15
CA VAL A 50 2.59 6.38 -12.81
C VAL A 50 2.68 7.49 -11.76
N TYR A 51 1.76 7.47 -10.80
CA TYR A 51 1.76 8.32 -9.62
C TYR A 51 2.09 7.48 -8.39
N THR A 52 3.07 7.94 -7.61
CA THR A 52 3.42 7.36 -6.30
C THR A 52 3.36 8.45 -5.25
N PRO A 53 2.16 8.74 -4.71
CA PRO A 53 2.03 9.71 -3.62
C PRO A 53 2.63 9.16 -2.34
N ASP A 54 3.28 10.03 -1.56
CA ASP A 54 3.53 9.76 -0.16
C ASP A 54 2.24 10.00 0.62
N LEU A 55 1.78 8.99 1.34
CA LEU A 55 0.57 9.10 2.15
C LEU A 55 0.78 10.11 3.30
N PRO A 56 -0.28 10.82 3.75
CA PRO A 56 -0.18 11.82 4.80
C PRO A 56 0.60 11.36 6.04
N GLY A 57 1.71 11.99 6.33
CA GLY A 57 2.60 11.66 7.45
C GLY A 57 3.91 10.97 7.04
N THR A 58 4.13 10.68 5.75
CA THR A 58 5.36 10.04 5.25
C THR A 58 6.06 10.88 4.19
N GLY A 59 7.34 10.62 3.97
CA GLY A 59 8.13 11.16 2.89
C GLY A 59 7.94 12.67 2.69
N MET A 60 7.50 13.06 1.49
CA MET A 60 7.22 14.46 1.13
C MET A 60 5.89 14.99 1.68
N SER A 61 5.03 14.15 2.25
CA SER A 61 3.72 14.48 2.82
C SER A 61 3.77 14.62 4.34
N PHE A 62 4.77 15.33 4.85
CA PHE A 62 4.99 15.49 6.29
C PHE A 62 3.80 16.17 6.99
N ILE A 63 3.41 15.61 8.15
CA ILE A 63 2.40 16.17 9.06
C ILE A 63 3.01 16.36 10.44
N GLN A 64 2.99 17.59 10.92
CA GLN A 64 3.47 17.92 12.27
C GLN A 64 2.46 17.53 13.35
N THR A 65 1.17 17.72 13.08
CA THR A 65 0.08 17.38 14.00
C THR A 65 -1.02 16.67 13.23
N PHE A 66 -1.28 15.44 13.61
CA PHE A 66 -2.31 14.62 12.97
C PHE A 66 -3.70 15.11 13.37
N PRO A 67 -4.65 15.22 12.42
CA PRO A 67 -6.01 15.64 12.72
C PRO A 67 -6.76 14.53 13.48
N SER A 68 -7.76 14.91 14.26
CA SER A 68 -8.53 13.98 15.08
C SER A 68 -9.33 12.94 14.30
N ASN A 69 -9.58 13.20 13.01
CA ASN A 69 -10.26 12.30 12.07
C ASN A 69 -9.29 11.50 11.19
N PHE A 70 -7.99 11.45 11.56
CA PHE A 70 -7.00 10.67 10.81
C PHE A 70 -7.38 9.19 10.81
N SER A 71 -7.60 8.63 9.64
CA SER A 71 -8.14 7.29 9.42
C SER A 71 -7.72 6.76 8.03
N ILE A 72 -8.04 5.52 7.72
CA ILE A 72 -7.85 4.98 6.37
C ILE A 72 -8.69 5.75 5.34
N GLU A 73 -9.89 6.20 5.70
CA GLU A 73 -10.72 7.06 4.86
C GLU A 73 -10.09 8.43 4.63
N TYR A 74 -9.42 9.01 5.64
CA TYR A 74 -8.66 10.25 5.49
C TYR A 74 -7.52 10.09 4.47
N LEU A 75 -6.83 8.94 4.48
CA LEU A 75 -5.81 8.64 3.47
C LEU A 75 -6.45 8.54 2.06
N ALA A 76 -7.60 7.89 1.95
CA ALA A 76 -8.34 7.82 0.67
C ALA A 76 -8.78 9.22 0.18
N ASP A 77 -9.20 10.11 1.08
CA ASP A 77 -9.54 11.50 0.74
C ASP A 77 -8.34 12.28 0.22
N SER A 78 -7.13 12.03 0.74
CA SER A 78 -5.92 12.66 0.22
C SER A 78 -5.62 12.24 -1.23
N ILE A 79 -5.91 10.99 -1.59
CA ILE A 79 -5.76 10.52 -2.97
C ILE A 79 -6.83 11.12 -3.88
N ALA A 80 -8.06 11.33 -3.38
CA ALA A 80 -9.08 12.05 -4.14
C ALA A 80 -8.66 13.51 -4.43
N ALA A 81 -7.98 14.17 -3.48
CA ALA A 81 -7.44 15.51 -3.70
C ALA A 81 -6.33 15.51 -4.78
N LEU A 82 -5.44 14.51 -4.80
CA LEU A 82 -4.46 14.33 -5.88
C LEU A 82 -5.14 14.18 -7.25
N ILE A 83 -6.15 13.31 -7.34
CA ILE A 83 -6.91 13.05 -8.57
C ILE A 83 -7.56 14.33 -9.09
N GLN A 84 -8.15 15.14 -8.20
CA GLN A 84 -8.76 16.42 -8.56
C GLN A 84 -7.71 17.45 -8.99
N HIS A 85 -6.58 17.52 -8.27
CA HIS A 85 -5.47 18.44 -8.61
C HIS A 85 -4.91 18.15 -10.01
N GLU A 86 -4.64 16.89 -10.31
CA GLU A 86 -4.08 16.45 -11.59
C GLU A 86 -5.13 16.27 -12.70
N LYS A 87 -6.42 16.49 -12.40
CA LYS A 87 -7.56 16.31 -13.31
C LYS A 87 -7.58 14.94 -13.96
N ILE A 88 -7.37 13.91 -13.13
CA ILE A 88 -7.38 12.51 -13.57
C ILE A 88 -8.84 12.06 -13.71
N ASP A 89 -9.26 11.72 -14.92
CA ASP A 89 -10.62 11.23 -15.16
C ASP A 89 -10.85 9.83 -14.59
N ASN A 90 -9.83 8.96 -14.76
CA ASN A 90 -9.86 7.58 -14.26
C ASN A 90 -8.45 7.01 -14.13
N CYS A 91 -8.28 6.04 -13.24
CA CYS A 91 -7.01 5.37 -13.00
C CYS A 91 -7.20 3.89 -12.63
N ILE A 92 -6.11 3.16 -12.62
CA ILE A 92 -6.00 1.87 -11.92
C ILE A 92 -5.23 2.14 -10.63
N MET A 93 -5.79 1.71 -9.49
CA MET A 93 -5.20 1.97 -8.16
C MET A 93 -4.73 0.67 -7.53
N LEU A 94 -3.45 0.59 -7.21
CA LEU A 94 -2.82 -0.59 -6.62
C LEU A 94 -2.21 -0.21 -5.27
N GLY A 95 -2.59 -0.91 -4.21
CA GLY A 95 -2.12 -0.59 -2.86
C GLY A 95 -1.42 -1.77 -2.19
N HIS A 96 -0.22 -1.52 -1.65
CA HIS A 96 0.51 -2.46 -0.83
C HIS A 96 0.08 -2.35 0.63
N SER A 97 -0.24 -3.48 1.26
CA SER A 97 -0.52 -3.56 2.70
C SER A 97 -1.54 -2.49 3.15
N MET A 98 -1.16 -1.52 4.00
CA MET A 98 -2.01 -0.37 4.39
C MET A 98 -2.47 0.47 3.17
N GLY A 99 -1.64 0.59 2.13
CA GLY A 99 -2.05 1.19 0.86
C GLY A 99 -3.22 0.46 0.21
N GLY A 100 -3.30 -0.88 0.37
CA GLY A 100 -4.46 -1.66 -0.05
C GLY A 100 -5.72 -1.37 0.77
N TYR A 101 -5.61 -1.12 2.08
CA TYR A 101 -6.74 -0.63 2.88
C TYR A 101 -7.24 0.72 2.38
N THR A 102 -6.30 1.62 2.05
CA THR A 102 -6.60 2.92 1.46
C THR A 102 -7.26 2.77 0.09
N THR A 103 -6.78 1.84 -0.76
CA THR A 103 -7.39 1.51 -2.04
C THR A 103 -8.83 1.01 -1.89
N MET A 104 -9.11 0.15 -0.91
CA MET A 104 -10.45 -0.34 -0.62
C MET A 104 -11.39 0.76 -0.14
N ALA A 105 -10.92 1.65 0.75
CA ALA A 105 -11.69 2.81 1.21
C ALA A 105 -11.97 3.78 0.05
N PHE A 106 -10.98 3.98 -0.83
CA PHE A 106 -11.14 4.78 -2.04
C PHE A 106 -12.17 4.17 -3.01
N ALA A 107 -12.06 2.87 -3.29
CA ALA A 107 -13.00 2.16 -4.16
C ALA A 107 -14.44 2.22 -3.66
N LYS A 108 -14.64 2.21 -2.34
CA LYS A 108 -15.95 2.40 -1.71
C LYS A 108 -16.50 3.81 -1.90
N LYS A 109 -15.65 4.83 -1.70
CA LYS A 109 -16.08 6.24 -1.61
C LYS A 109 -16.09 6.96 -2.96
N TYR A 110 -15.17 6.59 -3.86
CA TYR A 110 -14.88 7.28 -5.12
C TYR A 110 -14.82 6.32 -6.32
N PRO A 111 -15.76 5.37 -6.49
CA PRO A 111 -15.69 4.33 -7.52
C PRO A 111 -15.65 4.90 -8.94
N GLN A 112 -16.15 6.11 -9.16
CA GLN A 112 -16.20 6.77 -10.48
C GLN A 112 -14.82 7.11 -11.03
N PHE A 113 -13.76 7.14 -10.20
CA PHE A 113 -12.42 7.49 -10.64
C PHE A 113 -11.53 6.28 -10.93
N ILE A 114 -12.00 5.05 -10.73
CA ILE A 114 -11.19 3.85 -10.93
C ILE A 114 -11.81 2.92 -11.99
N LYS A 115 -10.93 2.31 -12.80
CA LYS A 115 -11.25 1.27 -13.79
C LYS A 115 -10.97 -0.13 -13.29
N GLY A 116 -10.14 -0.25 -12.29
CA GLY A 116 -9.72 -1.47 -11.65
C GLY A 116 -8.84 -1.16 -10.45
N PHE A 117 -8.68 -2.09 -9.55
CA PHE A 117 -7.84 -1.89 -8.37
C PHE A 117 -7.14 -3.18 -7.95
N GLY A 118 -6.12 -3.05 -7.10
CA GLY A 118 -5.36 -4.21 -6.64
C GLY A 118 -4.98 -4.15 -5.18
N LEU A 119 -5.00 -5.32 -4.55
CA LEU A 119 -4.54 -5.60 -3.20
C LEU A 119 -3.21 -6.35 -3.30
N LEU A 120 -2.12 -5.62 -3.10
CA LEU A 120 -0.77 -6.14 -3.13
C LEU A 120 -0.38 -6.47 -1.69
N HIS A 121 -0.27 -7.75 -1.35
CA HIS A 121 -0.06 -8.21 0.03
C HIS A 121 -1.00 -7.51 1.02
N SER A 122 -2.30 -7.46 0.68
CA SER A 122 -3.31 -6.73 1.46
C SER A 122 -4.63 -7.47 1.53
N THR A 123 -5.57 -6.97 2.32
CA THR A 123 -6.83 -7.63 2.64
C THR A 123 -7.98 -6.63 2.80
N ALA A 124 -9.21 -7.07 2.50
CA ALA A 124 -10.44 -6.32 2.80
C ALA A 124 -10.99 -6.60 4.21
N LEU A 125 -10.39 -7.52 4.97
CA LEU A 125 -10.83 -7.86 6.33
C LEU A 125 -10.42 -6.77 7.33
N PRO A 126 -11.20 -6.57 8.40
CA PRO A 126 -10.79 -5.75 9.54
C PRO A 126 -9.69 -6.46 10.33
N ASP A 127 -9.03 -5.75 11.23
CA ASP A 127 -8.13 -6.39 12.18
C ASP A 127 -8.89 -7.32 13.13
N THR A 128 -8.33 -8.49 13.36
CA THR A 128 -8.79 -9.39 14.42
C THR A 128 -8.40 -8.83 15.81
N PRO A 129 -9.03 -9.29 16.91
CA PRO A 129 -8.64 -8.87 18.26
C PRO A 129 -7.15 -9.05 18.55
N ILE A 130 -6.55 -10.14 18.04
CA ILE A 130 -5.11 -10.41 18.17
C ILE A 130 -4.27 -9.38 17.41
N LYS A 131 -4.67 -9.04 16.17
CA LYS A 131 -3.98 -8.00 15.37
C LYS A 131 -4.08 -6.63 16.05
N ILE A 132 -5.25 -6.29 16.60
CA ILE A 132 -5.45 -5.05 17.37
C ILE A 132 -4.50 -5.01 18.59
N GLU A 133 -4.44 -6.08 19.38
CA GLU A 133 -3.55 -6.17 20.54
C GLU A 133 -2.07 -6.01 20.13
N ASN A 134 -1.65 -6.66 19.04
CA ASN A 134 -0.29 -6.55 18.52
C ASN A 134 0.04 -5.11 18.09
N ARG A 135 -0.90 -4.39 17.45
CA ARG A 135 -0.70 -2.98 17.09
C ARG A 135 -0.60 -2.09 18.33
N LEU A 136 -1.43 -2.31 19.35
CA LEU A 136 -1.35 -1.57 20.62
C LEU A 136 -0.02 -1.82 21.35
N ARG A 137 0.50 -3.06 21.32
CA ARG A 137 1.85 -3.37 21.81
C ARG A 137 2.93 -2.64 21.00
N GLY A 138 2.76 -2.58 19.67
CA GLY A 138 3.64 -1.82 18.79
C GLY A 138 3.65 -0.33 19.11
N ILE A 139 2.49 0.29 19.32
CA ILE A 139 2.38 1.69 19.77
C ILE A 139 3.16 1.88 21.07
N SER A 140 2.90 1.04 22.07
CA SER A 140 3.60 1.13 23.35
C SER A 140 5.11 0.94 23.24
N PHE A 141 5.57 0.11 22.29
CA PHE A 141 7.00 -0.06 22.01
C PHE A 141 7.61 1.20 21.38
N ILE A 142 6.93 1.80 20.40
CA ILE A 142 7.37 3.03 19.72
C ILE A 142 7.50 4.18 20.73
N GLU A 143 6.50 4.36 21.63
CA GLU A 143 6.51 5.37 22.68
C GLU A 143 7.65 5.21 23.69
N LYS A 144 7.99 3.97 24.04
CA LYS A 144 9.01 3.68 25.06
C LYS A 144 10.43 3.69 24.51
N MET A 145 10.60 3.29 23.26
CA MET A 145 11.92 3.09 22.66
C MET A 145 12.19 4.11 21.54
N SER A 146 11.67 3.89 20.36
CA SER A 146 11.66 4.79 19.20
C SER A 146 11.02 4.12 18.00
N ALA A 147 10.63 4.92 16.98
CA ALA A 147 10.17 4.43 15.68
C ALA A 147 11.25 3.57 14.99
N ALA A 148 12.50 4.06 14.95
CA ALA A 148 13.60 3.35 14.30
C ALA A 148 13.84 1.97 14.94
N LYS A 149 13.86 1.87 16.28
CA LYS A 149 14.06 0.59 16.97
C LYS A 149 12.89 -0.37 16.76
N PHE A 150 11.66 0.15 16.68
CA PHE A 150 10.49 -0.65 16.35
C PHE A 150 10.60 -1.23 14.94
N LEU A 151 10.93 -0.42 13.94
CA LEU A 151 11.07 -0.86 12.56
C LEU A 151 12.23 -1.85 12.39
N GLU A 152 13.39 -1.60 13.03
CA GLU A 152 14.53 -2.55 13.06
C GLU A 152 14.11 -3.95 13.55
N THR A 153 13.23 -4.01 14.55
CA THR A 153 12.79 -5.29 15.12
C THR A 153 11.66 -5.97 14.32
N THR A 154 10.83 -5.21 13.63
CA THR A 154 9.63 -5.74 12.98
C THR A 154 9.82 -6.02 11.49
N ILE A 155 10.61 -5.20 10.79
CA ILE A 155 10.84 -5.34 9.34
C ILE A 155 11.36 -6.73 8.95
N PRO A 156 12.32 -7.38 9.63
CA PRO A 156 12.77 -8.70 9.23
C PRO A 156 11.67 -9.76 9.16
N ASN A 157 10.61 -9.61 9.95
CA ASN A 157 9.49 -10.53 9.94
C ASN A 157 8.57 -10.41 8.71
N LEU A 158 8.72 -9.33 7.94
CA LEU A 158 7.94 -9.10 6.71
C LEU A 158 8.47 -9.89 5.51
N PHE A 159 9.69 -10.43 5.60
CA PHE A 159 10.33 -11.14 4.50
C PHE A 159 10.19 -12.65 4.61
N GLY A 160 10.15 -13.33 3.47
CA GLY A 160 10.12 -14.78 3.39
C GLY A 160 11.48 -15.42 3.78
N THR A 161 11.44 -16.73 3.99
CA THR A 161 12.60 -17.52 4.45
C THR A 161 13.79 -17.38 3.51
N TYR A 162 13.54 -17.49 2.20
CA TYR A 162 14.62 -17.38 1.20
C TYR A 162 15.37 -16.06 1.29
N THR A 163 14.66 -14.93 1.42
CA THR A 163 15.27 -13.61 1.53
C THR A 163 16.05 -13.44 2.84
N LYS A 164 15.53 -13.95 3.94
CA LYS A 164 16.22 -13.94 5.24
C LYS A 164 17.54 -14.70 5.21
N GLU A 165 17.59 -15.82 4.51
CA GLU A 165 18.78 -16.69 4.46
C GLU A 165 19.81 -16.26 3.40
N ASN A 166 19.34 -15.73 2.26
CA ASN A 166 20.19 -15.54 1.08
C ASN A 166 20.38 -14.08 0.64
N GLN A 167 19.51 -13.16 1.09
CA GLN A 167 19.48 -11.77 0.61
C GLN A 167 19.26 -10.77 1.76
N TYR A 168 19.83 -11.02 2.94
CA TYR A 168 19.60 -10.22 4.13
C TYR A 168 19.94 -8.73 3.94
N GLN A 169 20.84 -8.40 3.03
CA GLN A 169 21.16 -7.02 2.65
C GLN A 169 19.96 -6.22 2.13
N LEU A 170 18.93 -6.87 1.56
CA LEU A 170 17.68 -6.19 1.19
C LEU A 170 16.91 -5.74 2.43
N ILE A 171 16.93 -6.55 3.48
CA ILE A 171 16.29 -6.26 4.76
C ILE A 171 16.99 -5.08 5.42
N ASP A 172 18.33 -5.10 5.49
CA ASP A 172 19.13 -4.01 6.06
C ASP A 172 18.90 -2.70 5.32
N ALA A 173 18.90 -2.72 3.99
CA ALA A 173 18.64 -1.54 3.17
C ALA A 173 17.22 -0.97 3.38
N PHE A 174 16.24 -1.85 3.61
CA PHE A 174 14.87 -1.40 3.90
C PHE A 174 14.75 -0.84 5.32
N ILE A 175 15.41 -1.44 6.33
CA ILE A 175 15.49 -0.90 7.69
C ILE A 175 16.11 0.50 7.68
N GLU A 176 17.24 0.69 6.98
CA GLU A 176 17.91 1.98 6.88
C GLU A 176 16.99 3.07 6.30
N LYS A 177 16.30 2.77 5.20
CA LYS A 177 15.34 3.71 4.58
C LYS A 177 14.17 4.01 5.49
N SER A 178 13.64 3.02 6.17
CA SER A 178 12.47 3.16 7.05
C SER A 178 12.77 3.92 8.35
N ALA A 179 14.03 4.04 8.74
CA ALA A 179 14.44 4.71 9.98
C ALA A 179 14.06 6.22 10.04
N ALA A 180 13.77 6.84 8.89
CA ALA A 180 13.37 8.24 8.81
C ALA A 180 11.89 8.51 9.19
N HIS A 181 11.08 7.47 9.36
CA HIS A 181 9.66 7.63 9.72
C HIS A 181 9.51 8.14 11.15
N SER A 182 8.61 9.11 11.34
CA SER A 182 8.34 9.67 12.66
C SER A 182 7.52 8.72 13.53
N ALA A 183 7.74 8.75 14.84
CA ALA A 183 6.94 7.98 15.81
C ALA A 183 5.46 8.34 15.71
N ASP A 184 5.15 9.64 15.62
CA ASP A 184 3.76 10.13 15.54
C ASP A 184 3.04 9.60 14.30
N ALA A 185 3.72 9.51 13.14
CA ALA A 185 3.15 8.95 11.93
C ALA A 185 2.84 7.46 12.08
N LEU A 186 3.77 6.66 12.59
CA LEU A 186 3.57 5.23 12.79
C LEU A 186 2.43 4.96 13.80
N ILE A 187 2.36 5.74 14.89
CA ILE A 187 1.29 5.63 15.89
C ILE A 187 -0.06 6.00 15.26
N ALA A 188 -0.13 7.12 14.52
CA ALA A 188 -1.36 7.55 13.86
C ALA A 188 -1.85 6.50 12.84
N TYR A 189 -0.95 5.91 12.06
CA TYR A 189 -1.29 4.82 11.14
C TYR A 189 -1.79 3.58 11.87
N TYR A 190 -1.18 3.19 12.99
CA TYR A 190 -1.68 2.07 13.76
C TYR A 190 -3.09 2.32 14.28
N HIS A 191 -3.39 3.51 14.80
CA HIS A 191 -4.76 3.86 15.20
C HIS A 191 -5.73 3.83 14.02
N ALA A 192 -5.35 4.36 12.85
CA ALA A 192 -6.17 4.31 11.64
C ALA A 192 -6.46 2.87 11.20
N MET A 193 -5.46 1.98 11.27
CA MET A 193 -5.63 0.57 10.92
C MET A 193 -6.51 -0.19 11.92
N ILE A 194 -6.36 0.07 13.23
CA ILE A 194 -7.19 -0.55 14.29
C ILE A 194 -8.67 -0.21 14.10
N GLN A 195 -8.96 1.02 13.70
CA GLN A 195 -10.34 1.53 13.60
C GLN A 195 -11.02 1.19 12.27
N ARG A 196 -10.27 0.71 11.25
CA ARG A 196 -10.83 0.48 9.93
C ARG A 196 -11.91 -0.61 9.94
N PRO A 197 -13.04 -0.39 9.26
CA PRO A 197 -14.04 -1.44 9.08
C PRO A 197 -13.57 -2.51 8.10
N GLY A 198 -14.19 -3.68 8.13
CA GLY A 198 -14.11 -4.64 7.03
C GLY A 198 -14.80 -4.10 5.77
N LEU A 199 -14.19 -4.34 4.61
CA LEU A 199 -14.67 -3.86 3.32
C LEU A 199 -14.89 -5.00 2.30
N THR A 200 -15.15 -6.22 2.76
CA THR A 200 -15.45 -7.37 1.87
C THR A 200 -16.65 -7.10 0.96
N SER A 201 -17.64 -6.35 1.45
CA SER A 201 -18.79 -5.94 0.64
C SER A 201 -18.42 -5.11 -0.59
N VAL A 202 -17.28 -4.41 -0.59
CA VAL A 202 -16.77 -3.71 -1.78
C VAL A 202 -16.30 -4.73 -2.82
N LEU A 203 -15.61 -5.80 -2.41
CA LEU A 203 -15.21 -6.89 -3.29
C LEU A 203 -16.42 -7.65 -3.86
N GLU A 204 -17.41 -7.93 -3.02
CA GLU A 204 -18.63 -8.67 -3.40
C GLU A 204 -19.51 -7.92 -4.40
N ASN A 205 -19.53 -6.59 -4.34
CA ASN A 205 -20.43 -5.75 -5.16
C ASN A 205 -19.71 -5.05 -6.33
N THR A 206 -18.37 -5.15 -6.43
CA THR A 206 -17.65 -4.46 -7.51
C THR A 206 -17.88 -5.13 -8.86
N GLN A 207 -18.04 -4.32 -9.91
CA GLN A 207 -17.99 -4.76 -11.30
C GLN A 207 -16.61 -4.53 -11.92
N LEU A 208 -15.70 -3.91 -11.17
CA LEU A 208 -14.35 -3.62 -11.63
C LEU A 208 -13.46 -4.86 -11.48
N PRO A 209 -12.48 -5.04 -12.38
CA PRO A 209 -11.47 -6.07 -12.23
C PRO A 209 -10.59 -5.79 -11.01
N VAL A 210 -10.29 -6.85 -10.25
CA VAL A 210 -9.49 -6.77 -9.01
C VAL A 210 -8.25 -7.64 -9.13
N LEU A 211 -7.08 -7.05 -8.86
CA LEU A 211 -5.80 -7.78 -8.75
C LEU A 211 -5.54 -8.18 -7.30
N PHE A 212 -5.10 -9.41 -7.11
CA PHE A 212 -4.52 -9.90 -5.85
C PHE A 212 -3.10 -10.41 -6.12
N ILE A 213 -2.11 -9.85 -5.42
CA ILE A 213 -0.75 -10.40 -5.33
C ILE A 213 -0.54 -10.79 -3.88
N LEU A 214 -0.27 -12.06 -3.63
CA LEU A 214 -0.14 -12.64 -2.29
C LEU A 214 1.22 -13.32 -2.15
N GLY A 215 1.82 -13.27 -0.97
CA GLY A 215 3.02 -14.02 -0.63
C GLY A 215 2.65 -15.34 0.06
N ALA A 216 3.26 -16.44 -0.35
CA ALA A 216 3.00 -17.75 0.27
C ALA A 216 3.49 -17.83 1.74
N GLU A 217 4.49 -17.00 2.10
CA GLU A 217 5.06 -16.92 3.45
C GLU A 217 4.70 -15.60 4.17
N ASP A 218 3.67 -14.87 3.68
CA ASP A 218 3.26 -13.60 4.29
C ASP A 218 2.56 -13.83 5.63
N ILE A 219 3.21 -13.43 6.72
CA ILE A 219 2.68 -13.52 8.09
C ILE A 219 1.89 -12.28 8.52
N ALA A 220 2.07 -11.16 7.83
CA ALA A 220 1.33 -9.93 8.12
C ALA A 220 -0.07 -9.97 7.53
N VAL A 221 -0.19 -10.51 6.31
CA VAL A 221 -1.45 -10.74 5.60
C VAL A 221 -1.47 -12.20 5.11
N ALA A 222 -1.86 -13.10 6.01
CA ALA A 222 -1.77 -14.54 5.77
C ALA A 222 -2.55 -14.96 4.50
N LEU A 223 -1.93 -15.87 3.73
CA LEU A 223 -2.50 -16.41 2.50
C LEU A 223 -3.89 -17.03 2.74
N ASP A 224 -4.03 -17.79 3.82
CA ASP A 224 -5.29 -18.48 4.18
C ASP A 224 -6.44 -17.51 4.48
N ASP A 225 -6.14 -16.32 5.03
CA ASP A 225 -7.13 -15.27 5.29
C ASP A 225 -7.53 -14.52 4.01
N THR A 226 -6.62 -14.45 3.03
CA THR A 226 -6.78 -13.59 1.84
C THR A 226 -7.28 -14.37 0.63
N LEU A 227 -6.86 -15.61 0.46
CA LEU A 227 -7.25 -16.45 -0.66
C LEU A 227 -8.78 -16.59 -0.85
N PRO A 228 -9.60 -16.74 0.21
CA PRO A 228 -11.05 -16.75 0.05
C PRO A 228 -11.63 -15.44 -0.53
N GLN A 229 -10.98 -14.30 -0.29
CA GLN A 229 -11.44 -12.99 -0.77
C GLN A 229 -11.31 -12.86 -2.30
N THR A 230 -10.42 -13.62 -2.94
CA THR A 230 -10.25 -13.61 -4.40
C THR A 230 -11.46 -14.15 -5.17
N LYS A 231 -12.37 -14.84 -4.48
CA LYS A 231 -13.63 -15.37 -5.05
C LYS A 231 -14.80 -14.41 -4.91
N MET A 232 -14.62 -13.26 -4.25
CA MET A 232 -15.70 -12.29 -4.01
C MET A 232 -15.98 -11.40 -5.22
N PRO A 233 -14.96 -10.84 -5.94
CA PRO A 233 -15.22 -10.02 -7.11
C PRO A 233 -15.71 -10.84 -8.31
N ASN A 234 -16.50 -10.20 -9.18
CA ASN A 234 -16.91 -10.82 -10.45
C ASN A 234 -15.72 -11.17 -11.36
N THR A 235 -14.68 -10.36 -11.32
CA THR A 235 -13.44 -10.56 -12.10
C THR A 235 -12.25 -10.35 -11.17
N ALA A 236 -11.52 -11.42 -10.90
CA ALA A 236 -10.31 -11.40 -10.08
C ALA A 236 -9.11 -11.98 -10.84
N TYR A 237 -7.96 -11.35 -10.66
CA TYR A 237 -6.66 -11.82 -11.12
C TYR A 237 -5.81 -12.14 -9.90
N LEU A 238 -5.39 -13.39 -9.76
CA LEU A 238 -4.66 -13.88 -8.61
C LEU A 238 -3.25 -14.32 -8.99
N TYR A 239 -2.26 -13.79 -8.27
CA TYR A 239 -0.87 -14.24 -8.33
C TYR A 239 -0.38 -14.54 -6.92
N VAL A 240 0.09 -15.76 -6.70
CA VAL A 240 0.73 -16.18 -5.45
C VAL A 240 2.23 -16.29 -5.71
N LEU A 241 3.02 -15.54 -4.95
CA LEU A 241 4.48 -15.56 -5.02
C LEU A 241 5.01 -16.59 -4.03
N GLU A 242 5.54 -17.70 -4.55
CA GLU A 242 6.18 -18.75 -3.75
C GLU A 242 7.51 -18.24 -3.13
N ASN A 243 7.89 -18.71 -1.95
CA ASN A 243 9.08 -18.28 -1.21
C ASN A 243 9.14 -16.75 -1.01
N CYS A 244 8.01 -16.12 -0.80
CA CYS A 244 7.85 -14.68 -0.67
C CYS A 244 7.00 -14.36 0.56
N GLY A 245 7.47 -13.42 1.36
CA GLY A 245 6.73 -12.86 2.49
C GLY A 245 5.81 -11.72 2.07
N HIS A 246 5.85 -10.64 2.84
CA HIS A 246 5.02 -9.45 2.67
C HIS A 246 5.56 -8.44 1.65
N MET A 247 6.85 -8.57 1.26
CA MET A 247 7.57 -7.54 0.51
C MET A 247 7.84 -7.98 -0.94
N GLY A 248 6.84 -8.50 -1.64
CA GLY A 248 6.99 -9.08 -2.98
C GLY A 248 7.67 -8.17 -4.00
N MET A 249 7.48 -6.84 -3.90
CA MET A 249 8.13 -5.85 -4.76
C MET A 249 9.64 -5.76 -4.54
N LEU A 250 10.15 -6.20 -3.38
CA LEU A 250 11.57 -6.28 -3.05
C LEU A 250 12.11 -7.70 -3.20
N GLU A 251 11.36 -8.71 -2.78
CA GLU A 251 11.78 -10.11 -2.75
C GLU A 251 11.80 -10.74 -4.15
N GLN A 252 10.78 -10.45 -4.95
CA GLN A 252 10.61 -11.03 -6.28
C GLN A 252 10.14 -9.97 -7.30
N PRO A 253 10.91 -8.89 -7.52
CA PRO A 253 10.48 -7.73 -8.29
C PRO A 253 10.02 -8.06 -9.70
N ASN A 254 10.65 -9.02 -10.38
CA ASN A 254 10.28 -9.42 -11.73
C ASN A 254 8.90 -10.09 -11.78
N LEU A 255 8.62 -11.04 -10.88
CA LEU A 255 7.33 -11.72 -10.82
C LEU A 255 6.22 -10.76 -10.39
N PHE A 256 6.50 -9.92 -9.38
CA PHE A 256 5.59 -8.90 -8.90
C PHE A 256 5.21 -7.90 -10.01
N ASN A 257 6.21 -7.37 -10.73
CA ASN A 257 5.98 -6.41 -11.81
C ASN A 257 5.26 -7.05 -13.02
N ASN A 258 5.58 -8.29 -13.36
CA ASN A 258 4.89 -9.02 -14.44
C ASN A 258 3.41 -9.26 -14.12
N ALA A 259 3.08 -9.58 -12.87
CA ALA A 259 1.69 -9.71 -12.42
C ALA A 259 0.91 -8.40 -12.58
N ILE A 260 1.54 -7.27 -12.23
CA ILE A 260 0.94 -5.94 -12.42
C ILE A 260 0.75 -5.64 -13.91
N LEU A 261 1.78 -5.84 -14.76
CA LEU A 261 1.71 -5.58 -16.19
C LEU A 261 0.62 -6.43 -16.87
N ASP A 262 0.53 -7.72 -16.56
CA ASP A 262 -0.51 -8.60 -17.09
C ASP A 262 -1.93 -8.13 -16.70
N PHE A 263 -2.10 -7.66 -15.46
CA PHE A 263 -3.37 -7.08 -15.02
C PHE A 263 -3.70 -5.78 -15.76
N LEU A 264 -2.74 -4.87 -15.87
CA LEU A 264 -2.91 -3.57 -16.52
C LEU A 264 -3.27 -3.72 -18.01
N ASP A 265 -2.65 -4.67 -18.70
CA ASP A 265 -2.94 -4.97 -20.10
C ASP A 265 -4.38 -5.47 -20.28
N LYS A 266 -4.86 -6.34 -19.39
CA LYS A 266 -6.23 -6.87 -19.41
C LYS A 266 -7.29 -5.83 -19.07
N VAL A 267 -6.97 -4.85 -18.21
CA VAL A 267 -7.91 -3.77 -17.84
C VAL A 267 -8.00 -2.71 -18.94
N ASN A 268 -6.95 -2.52 -19.73
CA ASN A 268 -6.91 -1.50 -20.81
C ASN A 268 -7.20 -2.08 -22.20
N ALA A 269 -7.37 -3.41 -22.35
CA ALA A 269 -7.78 -4.06 -23.58
C ALA A 269 -9.28 -3.82 -23.87
#